data_32be361ace4c9b39927b539f93822ed6
#
_entry.id   32be361ace4c9b39927b539f93822ed6
#
_cell.length_a   1.000
_cell.length_b   1.000
_cell.length_c   1.000
_cell.angle_alpha   90.00
_cell.angle_beta   90.00
_cell.angle_gamma   90.00
#
_symmetry.space_group_name_H-M   'P 1'
#
loop_
_entity.id
_entity.type
_entity.pdbx_description
1 polymer ?
#
loop_
_entity_poly.entity_id
_entity_poly.type
_entity_poly.pdbx_seq_one_letter_code
_entity_poly.pdbx_strand_id
1 'polypeptide(L)'
;MNPPPASRRRRLLRNLALSLATFLLCGAVCEGVLRLLGYGNLEVYQPDPRLYWRLKPSQNCYTKVDHKPVHINSLGTRGPEFSPAKPAGTFRILSLGDSRTFGWGLSEPETYSGRLQQLLRQQAGKTQTVEVLNAGVNAWSYPQMLVYFRDTALAYHPDVVILAEANLWTQFSERNSPEFVRKFMSRVRLKNLLRRFALYHFVVEMKLNAFYERYRVKFIPVDPQQDSLFREQQQKDPEALFRSAIEDLCALAVSNKVQPLLLYLPAADELGGTNLNPILRVKRAASQRFHAPLVDPTPDLQPAGHALYLEGDALHLNARGNEIIARRLYETMNRLSLRR
;
A
#
# COMPACT_ATOMS: atom_id res chain seq x y z
N MET A 1 55.27 -36.33 19.80
CA MET A 1 54.47 -36.99 18.73
C MET A 1 53.29 -36.08 18.36
N ASN A 2 53.28 -35.57 17.16
CA ASN A 2 52.10 -34.79 16.67
C ASN A 2 50.94 -35.76 16.42
N PRO A 3 49.74 -35.45 16.88
CA PRO A 3 48.59 -36.31 16.62
C PRO A 3 48.34 -36.46 15.10
N PRO A 4 47.92 -37.62 14.66
CA PRO A 4 47.80 -37.92 13.23
C PRO A 4 46.80 -36.93 12.55
N PRO A 5 47.00 -36.60 11.28
CA PRO A 5 46.22 -35.56 10.56
C PRO A 5 44.68 -35.70 10.63
N ALA A 6 44.22 -36.95 10.76
CA ALA A 6 42.79 -37.24 10.96
C ALA A 6 42.24 -36.71 12.27
N SER A 7 43.00 -36.59 13.34
CA SER A 7 42.57 -36.06 14.63
C SER A 7 42.39 -34.51 14.59
N ARG A 8 43.23 -33.82 13.84
CA ARG A 8 43.16 -32.35 13.66
C ARG A 8 41.90 -31.97 12.86
N ARG A 9 41.57 -32.72 11.81
CA ARG A 9 40.34 -32.49 11.01
C ARG A 9 39.08 -32.77 11.84
N ARG A 10 39.04 -33.82 12.64
CA ARG A 10 37.91 -34.11 13.55
C ARG A 10 37.72 -33.02 14.59
N ARG A 11 38.79 -32.48 15.18
CA ARG A 11 38.70 -31.32 16.13
C ARG A 11 38.15 -30.08 15.45
N LEU A 12 38.64 -29.77 14.23
CA LEU A 12 38.15 -28.63 13.45
C LEU A 12 36.66 -28.75 13.16
N LEU A 13 36.20 -29.89 12.64
CA LEU A 13 34.81 -30.17 12.35
C LEU A 13 33.93 -30.07 13.60
N ARG A 14 34.39 -30.61 14.74
CA ARG A 14 33.67 -30.50 16.02
C ARG A 14 33.56 -29.04 16.47
N ASN A 15 34.63 -28.26 16.37
CA ASN A 15 34.62 -26.85 16.76
C ASN A 15 33.71 -26.04 15.83
N LEU A 16 33.73 -26.28 14.53
CA LEU A 16 32.81 -25.67 13.58
C LEU A 16 31.35 -26.04 13.88
N ALA A 17 31.08 -27.31 14.18
CA ALA A 17 29.75 -27.76 14.57
C ALA A 17 29.25 -27.10 15.85
N LEU A 18 30.13 -26.98 16.89
CA LEU A 18 29.83 -26.30 18.12
C LEU A 18 29.57 -24.81 17.90
N SER A 19 30.44 -24.15 17.13
CA SER A 19 30.25 -22.74 16.78
C SER A 19 28.93 -22.49 16.03
N LEU A 20 28.61 -23.36 15.08
CA LEU A 20 27.33 -23.29 14.36
C LEU A 20 26.15 -23.52 15.29
N ALA A 21 26.22 -24.53 16.17
CA ALA A 21 25.16 -24.81 17.14
C ALA A 21 24.94 -23.63 18.10
N THR A 22 26.04 -23.03 18.62
CA THR A 22 25.97 -21.84 19.45
C THR A 22 25.36 -20.65 18.71
N PHE A 23 25.79 -20.42 17.46
CA PHE A 23 25.23 -19.35 16.64
C PHE A 23 23.73 -19.52 16.39
N LEU A 24 23.29 -20.73 16.06
CA LEU A 24 21.87 -21.05 15.87
C LEU A 24 21.06 -20.90 17.18
N LEU A 25 21.64 -21.33 18.30
CA LEU A 25 20.99 -21.16 19.62
C LEU A 25 20.86 -19.68 19.98
N CYS A 26 21.92 -18.90 19.83
CA CYS A 26 21.84 -17.45 20.07
C CYS A 26 20.82 -16.78 19.15
N GLY A 27 20.78 -17.16 17.87
CA GLY A 27 19.79 -16.67 16.92
C GLY A 27 18.36 -17.01 17.34
N ALA A 28 18.12 -18.25 17.78
CA ALA A 28 16.81 -18.67 18.27
C ALA A 28 16.38 -17.93 19.55
N VAL A 29 17.30 -17.70 20.47
CA VAL A 29 17.04 -16.90 21.69
C VAL A 29 16.72 -15.46 21.32
N CYS A 30 17.52 -14.83 20.45
CA CYS A 30 17.25 -13.47 19.96
C CYS A 30 15.89 -13.38 19.28
N GLU A 31 15.57 -14.33 18.39
CA GLU A 31 14.27 -14.39 17.73
C GLU A 31 13.11 -14.50 18.73
N GLY A 32 13.25 -15.37 19.76
CA GLY A 32 12.26 -15.51 20.82
C GLY A 32 12.05 -14.23 21.63
N VAL A 33 13.13 -13.61 22.07
CA VAL A 33 13.09 -12.33 22.81
C VAL A 33 12.43 -11.24 21.95
N LEU A 34 12.83 -11.10 20.69
CA LEU A 34 12.27 -10.09 19.81
C LEU A 34 10.77 -10.32 19.55
N ARG A 35 10.31 -11.58 19.45
CA ARG A 35 8.87 -11.88 19.35
C ARG A 35 8.12 -11.48 20.62
N LEU A 36 8.69 -11.69 21.81
CA LEU A 36 8.10 -11.23 23.07
C LEU A 36 8.03 -9.70 23.16
N LEU A 37 8.95 -9.00 22.51
CA LEU A 37 8.96 -7.53 22.39
C LEU A 37 8.04 -7.01 21.26
N GLY A 38 7.31 -7.90 20.58
CA GLY A 38 6.34 -7.52 19.55
C GLY A 38 6.89 -7.43 18.12
N TYR A 39 8.15 -7.78 17.87
CA TYR A 39 8.70 -7.82 16.51
C TYR A 39 8.21 -9.04 15.71
N GLY A 40 8.22 -8.91 14.39
CA GLY A 40 7.80 -9.97 13.46
C GLY A 40 6.33 -9.86 13.05
N ASN A 41 5.85 -10.89 12.37
CA ASN A 41 4.47 -10.98 11.86
C ASN A 41 4.03 -9.76 11.02
N LEU A 42 4.94 -9.27 10.18
CA LEU A 42 4.65 -8.17 9.25
C LEU A 42 3.70 -8.65 8.15
N GLU A 43 2.97 -7.69 7.55
CA GLU A 43 2.16 -7.97 6.38
C GLU A 43 2.97 -8.63 5.28
N VAL A 44 2.43 -9.68 4.66
CA VAL A 44 3.07 -10.41 3.56
C VAL A 44 2.27 -10.26 2.28
N TYR A 45 2.97 -10.41 1.15
CA TYR A 45 2.40 -10.24 -0.18
C TYR A 45 2.38 -11.57 -0.92
N GLN A 46 1.31 -11.80 -1.66
CA GLN A 46 1.25 -12.90 -2.61
C GLN A 46 1.86 -12.43 -3.93
N PRO A 47 2.84 -13.16 -4.49
CA PRO A 47 3.32 -12.90 -5.85
C PRO A 47 2.18 -13.08 -6.85
N ASP A 48 2.05 -12.14 -7.78
CA ASP A 48 1.00 -12.15 -8.80
C ASP A 48 1.62 -11.81 -10.16
N PRO A 49 1.36 -12.57 -11.24
CA PRO A 49 2.00 -12.35 -12.54
C PRO A 49 1.55 -11.07 -13.24
N ARG A 50 0.39 -10.50 -12.90
CA ARG A 50 -0.16 -9.27 -13.50
C ARG A 50 0.01 -8.06 -12.61
N LEU A 51 -0.16 -8.25 -11.30
CA LEU A 51 -0.03 -7.21 -10.28
C LEU A 51 1.37 -7.17 -9.67
N TYR A 52 2.24 -8.15 -9.98
CA TYR A 52 3.55 -8.39 -9.37
C TYR A 52 3.47 -8.78 -7.90
N TRP A 53 2.69 -8.09 -7.12
CA TRP A 53 2.32 -8.44 -5.75
C TRP A 53 0.93 -7.91 -5.41
N ARG A 54 0.27 -8.61 -4.53
CA ARG A 54 -0.96 -8.19 -3.85
C ARG A 54 -0.88 -8.62 -2.39
N LEU A 55 -1.75 -8.09 -1.54
CA LEU A 55 -1.84 -8.56 -0.16
C LEU A 55 -2.18 -10.05 -0.15
N LYS A 56 -1.53 -10.82 0.73
CA LYS A 56 -1.89 -12.21 0.95
C LYS A 56 -3.22 -12.25 1.69
N PRO A 57 -4.25 -12.94 1.17
CA PRO A 57 -5.53 -13.07 1.86
C PRO A 57 -5.43 -13.78 3.21
N SER A 58 -6.44 -13.59 4.06
CA SER A 58 -6.63 -14.29 5.34
C SER A 58 -5.42 -14.21 6.26
N GLN A 59 -4.93 -12.98 6.55
CA GLN A 59 -3.83 -12.78 7.48
C GLN A 59 -4.16 -11.75 8.55
N ASN A 60 -3.71 -12.05 9.78
CA ASN A 60 -3.60 -11.10 10.87
C ASN A 60 -2.11 -10.82 11.09
N CYS A 61 -1.72 -9.58 10.97
CA CYS A 61 -0.33 -9.16 10.98
C CYS A 61 -0.19 -7.74 11.53
N TYR A 62 0.98 -7.16 11.40
CA TYR A 62 1.24 -5.80 11.87
C TYR A 62 1.85 -4.95 10.76
N THR A 63 1.66 -3.63 10.84
CA THR A 63 2.40 -2.68 10.02
C THR A 63 3.87 -2.68 10.43
N LYS A 64 4.74 -2.39 9.48
CA LYS A 64 6.19 -2.26 9.74
C LYS A 64 6.50 -1.08 10.68
N VAL A 65 5.78 0.03 10.50
CA VAL A 65 5.90 1.25 11.31
C VAL A 65 4.81 1.25 12.36
N ASP A 66 5.12 1.68 13.58
CA ASP A 66 4.24 1.77 14.75
C ASP A 66 3.55 0.46 15.16
N HIS A 67 3.91 -0.65 14.54
CA HIS A 67 3.46 -2.00 14.91
C HIS A 67 1.94 -2.10 15.16
N LYS A 68 1.16 -1.46 14.28
CA LYS A 68 -0.31 -1.45 14.38
C LYS A 68 -0.91 -2.72 13.80
N PRO A 69 -1.98 -3.25 14.41
CA PRO A 69 -2.64 -4.46 13.91
C PRO A 69 -3.26 -4.25 12.54
N VAL A 70 -3.09 -5.24 11.69
CA VAL A 70 -3.63 -5.30 10.32
C VAL A 70 -4.37 -6.61 10.13
N HIS A 71 -5.61 -6.53 9.72
CA HIS A 71 -6.38 -7.65 9.24
C HIS A 71 -6.57 -7.56 7.72
N ILE A 72 -6.15 -8.58 6.99
CA ILE A 72 -6.44 -8.74 5.56
C ILE A 72 -7.44 -9.88 5.43
N ASN A 73 -8.60 -9.56 4.89
CA ASN A 73 -9.70 -10.49 4.78
C ASN A 73 -9.45 -11.60 3.73
N SER A 74 -10.40 -12.52 3.59
CA SER A 74 -10.32 -13.65 2.66
C SER A 74 -10.21 -13.25 1.18
N LEU A 75 -10.59 -12.03 0.83
CA LEU A 75 -10.54 -11.48 -0.53
C LEU A 75 -9.29 -10.64 -0.80
N GLY A 76 -8.42 -10.47 0.21
CA GLY A 76 -7.15 -9.76 0.07
C GLY A 76 -7.27 -8.23 0.17
N THR A 77 -8.38 -7.70 0.72
CA THR A 77 -8.51 -6.29 1.10
C THR A 77 -8.29 -6.11 2.60
N ARG A 78 -7.86 -4.92 3.01
CA ARG A 78 -7.69 -4.60 4.42
C ARG A 78 -9.02 -4.29 5.07
N GLY A 79 -9.28 -4.90 6.24
CA GLY A 79 -10.49 -4.68 7.03
C GLY A 79 -11.38 -5.91 7.14
N PRO A 80 -12.65 -5.74 7.54
CA PRO A 80 -13.55 -6.86 7.81
C PRO A 80 -13.87 -7.68 6.57
N GLU A 81 -14.37 -8.90 6.79
CA GLU A 81 -14.93 -9.75 5.74
C GLU A 81 -16.16 -9.09 5.11
N PHE A 82 -16.35 -9.31 3.83
CA PHE A 82 -17.55 -8.93 3.08
C PHE A 82 -17.90 -10.02 2.05
N SER A 83 -19.16 -10.06 1.63
CA SER A 83 -19.59 -10.97 0.56
C SER A 83 -19.18 -10.41 -0.80
N PRO A 84 -18.51 -11.17 -1.70
CA PRO A 84 -18.25 -10.74 -3.07
C PRO A 84 -19.54 -10.34 -3.79
N ALA A 85 -20.59 -11.17 -3.68
CA ALA A 85 -21.92 -10.81 -4.13
C ALA A 85 -22.49 -9.74 -3.21
N LYS A 86 -22.74 -8.54 -3.75
CA LYS A 86 -23.25 -7.41 -2.96
C LYS A 86 -24.68 -7.70 -2.47
N PRO A 87 -24.95 -7.73 -1.15
CA PRO A 87 -26.30 -7.92 -0.64
C PRO A 87 -27.22 -6.78 -1.05
N ALA A 88 -28.51 -7.08 -1.19
CA ALA A 88 -29.54 -6.07 -1.46
C ALA A 88 -29.53 -4.99 -0.36
N GLY A 89 -29.71 -3.73 -0.73
CA GLY A 89 -29.69 -2.60 0.20
C GLY A 89 -28.31 -2.21 0.72
N THR A 90 -27.23 -2.79 0.18
CA THR A 90 -25.86 -2.42 0.51
C THR A 90 -25.34 -1.32 -0.41
N PHE A 91 -24.81 -0.26 0.18
CA PHE A 91 -24.02 0.75 -0.49
C PHE A 91 -22.54 0.44 -0.33
N ARG A 92 -21.84 0.15 -1.42
CA ARG A 92 -20.47 -0.32 -1.40
C ARG A 92 -19.52 0.66 -2.06
N ILE A 93 -18.50 1.05 -1.33
CA ILE A 93 -17.43 1.94 -1.75
C ILE A 93 -16.13 1.15 -1.83
N LEU A 94 -15.39 1.31 -2.92
CA LEU A 94 -14.06 0.73 -3.08
C LEU A 94 -13.01 1.85 -2.98
N SER A 95 -12.06 1.75 -2.05
CA SER A 95 -10.92 2.66 -1.96
C SER A 95 -9.69 2.02 -2.63
N LEU A 96 -9.24 2.57 -3.75
CA LEU A 96 -8.04 2.16 -4.49
C LEU A 96 -6.90 3.15 -4.26
N GLY A 97 -5.69 2.65 -4.03
CA GLY A 97 -4.50 3.46 -3.83
C GLY A 97 -3.27 2.65 -3.39
N ASP A 98 -2.26 3.38 -2.97
CA ASP A 98 -1.00 2.83 -2.46
C ASP A 98 -1.00 2.68 -0.91
N SER A 99 0.19 2.83 -0.29
CA SER A 99 0.37 2.76 1.16
C SER A 99 -0.44 3.81 1.94
N ARG A 100 -0.76 4.95 1.34
CA ARG A 100 -1.59 6.00 1.95
C ARG A 100 -3.04 5.54 2.10
N THR A 101 -3.56 4.80 1.12
CA THR A 101 -4.88 4.16 1.18
C THR A 101 -4.85 2.91 2.08
N PHE A 102 -3.80 2.10 1.97
CA PHE A 102 -3.61 0.97 2.89
C PHE A 102 -3.67 1.42 4.35
N GLY A 103 -3.13 2.58 4.68
CA GLY A 103 -3.04 3.11 6.03
C GLY A 103 -1.76 2.65 6.72
N TRP A 104 -0.61 2.97 6.10
CA TRP A 104 0.71 2.70 6.65
C TRP A 104 0.87 3.30 8.04
N GLY A 105 1.33 2.49 9.02
CA GLY A 105 1.48 2.93 10.41
C GLY A 105 0.19 3.09 11.21
N LEU A 106 -0.97 2.69 10.67
CA LEU A 106 -2.27 2.86 11.31
C LEU A 106 -2.96 1.51 11.55
N SER A 107 -3.81 1.45 12.57
CA SER A 107 -4.83 0.41 12.70
C SER A 107 -5.98 0.65 11.70
N GLU A 108 -6.79 -0.37 11.41
CA GLU A 108 -7.89 -0.24 10.44
C GLU A 108 -8.87 0.90 10.79
N PRO A 109 -9.35 1.07 12.04
CA PRO A 109 -10.27 2.15 12.38
C PRO A 109 -9.67 3.56 12.27
N GLU A 110 -8.34 3.68 12.23
CA GLU A 110 -7.62 4.95 12.08
C GLU A 110 -7.44 5.36 10.61
N THR A 111 -7.61 4.43 9.67
CA THR A 111 -7.50 4.73 8.23
C THR A 111 -8.67 5.60 7.76
N TYR A 112 -8.47 6.39 6.72
CA TYR A 112 -9.58 7.19 6.18
C TYR A 112 -10.74 6.32 5.68
N SER A 113 -10.47 5.11 5.16
CA SER A 113 -11.50 4.16 4.73
C SER A 113 -12.33 3.66 5.92
N GLY A 114 -11.67 3.26 7.02
CA GLY A 114 -12.33 2.82 8.25
C GLY A 114 -13.15 3.96 8.90
N ARG A 115 -12.58 5.16 8.97
CA ARG A 115 -13.29 6.36 9.48
C ARG A 115 -14.50 6.73 8.61
N LEU A 116 -14.33 6.72 7.28
CA LEU A 116 -15.42 6.98 6.36
C LEU A 116 -16.57 5.99 6.56
N GLN A 117 -16.24 4.70 6.69
CA GLN A 117 -17.26 3.67 6.98
C GLN A 117 -18.01 3.94 8.27
N GLN A 118 -17.31 4.34 9.33
CA GLN A 118 -17.94 4.71 10.61
C GLN A 118 -18.91 5.89 10.46
N LEU A 119 -18.46 6.99 9.82
CA LEU A 119 -19.29 8.17 9.59
C LEU A 119 -20.55 7.85 8.76
N LEU A 120 -20.36 7.09 7.70
CA LEU A 120 -21.44 6.69 6.82
C LEU A 120 -22.46 5.76 7.50
N ARG A 121 -22.00 4.80 8.32
CA ARG A 121 -22.88 3.92 9.09
C ARG A 121 -23.65 4.65 10.18
N GLN A 122 -23.03 5.61 10.87
CA GLN A 122 -23.71 6.45 11.85
C GLN A 122 -24.86 7.22 11.23
N GLN A 123 -24.70 7.78 10.03
CA GLN A 123 -25.74 8.49 9.31
C GLN A 123 -26.81 7.53 8.76
N ALA A 124 -26.44 6.40 8.20
CA ALA A 124 -27.36 5.43 7.63
C ALA A 124 -28.25 4.77 8.70
N GLY A 125 -27.77 4.68 9.93
CA GLY A 125 -28.47 4.00 11.02
C GLY A 125 -28.73 2.52 10.66
N LYS A 126 -29.99 2.10 10.76
CA LYS A 126 -30.41 0.74 10.42
C LYS A 126 -31.03 0.62 9.03
N THR A 127 -31.10 1.71 8.27
CA THR A 127 -31.85 1.76 7.01
C THR A 127 -31.05 1.23 5.83
N GLN A 128 -29.72 1.29 5.87
CA GLN A 128 -28.85 0.88 4.79
C GLN A 128 -27.55 0.29 5.31
N THR A 129 -27.11 -0.82 4.76
CA THR A 129 -25.78 -1.36 5.01
C THR A 129 -24.75 -0.58 4.20
N VAL A 130 -23.66 -0.15 4.86
CA VAL A 130 -22.55 0.55 4.18
C VAL A 130 -21.26 -0.24 4.37
N GLU A 131 -20.59 -0.49 3.25
CA GLU A 131 -19.29 -1.17 3.20
C GLU A 131 -18.27 -0.28 2.49
N VAL A 132 -17.13 -0.04 3.13
CA VAL A 132 -15.98 0.65 2.53
C VAL A 132 -14.82 -0.34 2.46
N LEU A 133 -14.53 -0.81 1.26
CA LEU A 133 -13.49 -1.80 0.99
C LEU A 133 -12.15 -1.09 0.80
N ASN A 134 -11.20 -1.31 1.70
CA ASN A 134 -9.86 -0.78 1.58
C ASN A 134 -8.99 -1.72 0.73
N ALA A 135 -8.85 -1.39 -0.55
CA ALA A 135 -8.01 -2.09 -1.52
C ALA A 135 -6.67 -1.37 -1.76
N GLY A 136 -6.20 -0.60 -0.79
CA GLY A 136 -4.85 -0.02 -0.81
C GLY A 136 -3.79 -1.10 -0.67
N VAL A 137 -2.72 -1.01 -1.47
CA VAL A 137 -1.58 -1.93 -1.41
C VAL A 137 -0.28 -1.15 -1.45
N ASN A 138 0.58 -1.39 -0.47
CA ASN A 138 1.84 -0.67 -0.35
C ASN A 138 2.65 -0.70 -1.65
N ALA A 139 3.10 0.48 -2.07
CA ALA A 139 3.90 0.74 -3.26
C ALA A 139 3.22 0.41 -4.61
N TRP A 140 1.91 0.21 -4.67
CA TRP A 140 1.23 0.08 -5.95
C TRP A 140 1.29 1.35 -6.78
N SER A 141 1.25 1.16 -8.08
CA SER A 141 1.18 2.21 -9.10
C SER A 141 -0.21 2.24 -9.75
N TYR A 142 -0.51 3.33 -10.45
CA TYR A 142 -1.78 3.46 -11.18
C TYR A 142 -2.06 2.32 -12.17
N PRO A 143 -1.09 1.81 -12.96
CA PRO A 143 -1.31 0.63 -13.81
C PRO A 143 -1.76 -0.61 -13.02
N GLN A 144 -1.20 -0.85 -11.83
CA GLN A 144 -1.62 -1.97 -10.99
C GLN A 144 -3.03 -1.77 -10.44
N MET A 145 -3.40 -0.53 -10.06
CA MET A 145 -4.78 -0.20 -9.67
C MET A 145 -5.76 -0.48 -10.80
N LEU A 146 -5.43 -0.11 -12.05
CA LEU A 146 -6.27 -0.34 -13.23
C LEU A 146 -6.49 -1.84 -13.47
N VAL A 147 -5.41 -2.64 -13.44
CA VAL A 147 -5.47 -4.09 -13.59
C VAL A 147 -6.32 -4.73 -12.49
N TYR A 148 -6.10 -4.35 -11.24
CA TYR A 148 -6.86 -4.88 -10.11
C TYR A 148 -8.34 -4.50 -10.17
N PHE A 149 -8.64 -3.24 -10.52
CA PHE A 149 -10.02 -2.78 -10.64
C PHE A 149 -10.76 -3.55 -11.72
N ARG A 150 -10.16 -3.66 -12.92
CA ARG A 150 -10.73 -4.37 -14.08
C ARG A 150 -10.95 -5.87 -13.81
N ASP A 151 -9.93 -6.55 -13.25
CA ASP A 151 -9.89 -8.01 -13.23
C ASP A 151 -10.42 -8.63 -11.94
N THR A 152 -10.54 -7.81 -10.88
CA THR A 152 -10.93 -8.31 -9.56
C THR A 152 -12.04 -7.48 -8.94
N ALA A 153 -11.86 -6.17 -8.79
CA ALA A 153 -12.71 -5.40 -7.90
C ALA A 153 -14.07 -5.01 -8.51
N LEU A 154 -14.21 -4.97 -9.84
CA LEU A 154 -15.52 -4.79 -10.48
C LEU A 154 -16.50 -5.92 -10.13
N ALA A 155 -16.02 -7.15 -9.91
CA ALA A 155 -16.84 -8.28 -9.47
C ALA A 155 -17.44 -8.09 -8.06
N TYR A 156 -16.95 -7.12 -7.28
CA TYR A 156 -17.53 -6.77 -5.98
C TYR A 156 -18.72 -5.80 -6.10
N HIS A 157 -19.06 -5.36 -7.30
CA HIS A 157 -20.17 -4.45 -7.59
C HIS A 157 -20.15 -3.16 -6.74
N PRO A 158 -19.05 -2.39 -6.70
CA PRO A 158 -19.01 -1.13 -5.99
C PRO A 158 -19.96 -0.12 -6.65
N ASP A 159 -20.58 0.74 -5.83
CA ASP A 159 -21.37 1.89 -6.29
C ASP A 159 -20.46 3.10 -6.56
N VAL A 160 -19.41 3.22 -5.74
CA VAL A 160 -18.41 4.31 -5.82
C VAL A 160 -17.02 3.70 -5.77
N VAL A 161 -16.11 4.23 -6.59
CA VAL A 161 -14.68 3.97 -6.46
C VAL A 161 -13.94 5.25 -6.11
N ILE A 162 -13.24 5.25 -4.96
CA ILE A 162 -12.33 6.32 -4.57
C ILE A 162 -10.97 6.02 -5.21
N LEU A 163 -10.56 6.88 -6.13
CA LEU A 163 -9.27 6.82 -6.83
C LEU A 163 -8.29 7.74 -6.10
N ALA A 164 -7.59 7.18 -5.11
CA ALA A 164 -6.60 7.89 -4.32
C ALA A 164 -5.24 7.96 -5.04
N GLU A 165 -4.20 8.32 -4.30
CA GLU A 165 -2.84 8.37 -4.84
C GLU A 165 -2.23 6.99 -5.02
N ALA A 166 -1.36 6.88 -6.02
CA ALA A 166 -0.50 5.74 -6.26
C ALA A 166 0.85 6.22 -6.85
N ASN A 167 1.85 5.35 -6.79
CA ASN A 167 3.13 5.65 -7.39
C ASN A 167 3.04 5.68 -8.92
N LEU A 168 3.92 6.48 -9.54
CA LEU A 168 4.09 6.54 -10.99
C LEU A 168 4.97 5.45 -11.58
N TRP A 169 5.17 4.37 -10.89
CA TRP A 169 6.10 3.34 -11.31
C TRP A 169 5.52 2.58 -12.51
N THR A 170 5.73 3.12 -13.71
CA THR A 170 5.32 2.49 -14.97
C THR A 170 6.05 1.19 -15.26
N GLN A 171 7.13 0.90 -14.54
CA GLN A 171 7.86 -0.36 -14.61
C GLN A 171 7.00 -1.60 -14.29
N PHE A 172 5.86 -1.43 -13.64
CA PHE A 172 4.90 -2.51 -13.36
C PHE A 172 3.77 -2.50 -14.41
N SER A 173 4.13 -2.77 -15.65
CA SER A 173 3.24 -2.83 -16.79
C SER A 173 2.94 -4.27 -17.19
N GLU A 174 1.74 -4.53 -17.71
CA GLU A 174 1.40 -5.81 -18.34
C GLU A 174 2.29 -6.14 -19.57
N ARG A 175 3.04 -5.14 -20.06
CA ARG A 175 3.96 -5.28 -21.21
C ARG A 175 5.33 -5.84 -20.84
N ASN A 176 5.60 -6.07 -19.55
CA ASN A 176 6.89 -6.58 -19.11
C ASN A 176 7.12 -8.03 -19.55
N SER A 177 8.37 -8.37 -19.82
CA SER A 177 8.74 -9.72 -20.21
C SER A 177 8.41 -10.75 -19.11
N PRO A 178 8.02 -11.99 -19.48
CA PRO A 178 7.76 -13.06 -18.51
C PRO A 178 8.97 -13.35 -17.62
N GLU A 179 10.18 -13.13 -18.12
CA GLU A 179 11.42 -13.31 -17.35
C GLU A 179 11.53 -12.26 -16.23
N PHE A 180 11.28 -10.99 -16.55
CA PHE A 180 11.27 -9.91 -15.55
C PHE A 180 10.25 -10.19 -14.45
N VAL A 181 9.01 -10.54 -14.82
CA VAL A 181 7.94 -10.88 -13.89
C VAL A 181 8.33 -12.04 -12.98
N ARG A 182 8.89 -13.13 -13.55
CA ARG A 182 9.35 -14.30 -12.78
C ARG A 182 10.46 -13.95 -11.78
N LYS A 183 11.45 -13.15 -12.21
CA LYS A 183 12.55 -12.67 -11.35
C LYS A 183 12.03 -11.81 -10.21
N PHE A 184 11.06 -10.93 -10.48
CA PHE A 184 10.43 -10.10 -9.47
C PHE A 184 9.65 -10.96 -8.47
N MET A 185 8.80 -11.88 -8.91
CA MET A 185 8.06 -12.79 -8.04
C MET A 185 8.96 -13.62 -7.12
N SER A 186 10.14 -14.05 -7.61
CA SER A 186 11.12 -14.76 -6.78
C SER A 186 11.64 -13.89 -5.62
N ARG A 187 11.85 -12.60 -5.87
CA ARG A 187 12.26 -11.64 -4.82
C ARG A 187 11.15 -11.40 -3.80
N VAL A 188 9.90 -11.31 -4.25
CA VAL A 188 8.74 -11.21 -3.33
C VAL A 188 8.67 -12.44 -2.42
N ARG A 189 8.88 -13.65 -2.96
CA ARG A 189 8.92 -14.88 -2.16
C ARG A 189 10.04 -14.88 -1.12
N LEU A 190 11.25 -14.48 -1.51
CA LEU A 190 12.38 -14.36 -0.59
C LEU A 190 12.09 -13.34 0.51
N LYS A 191 11.59 -12.16 0.15
CA LYS A 191 11.21 -11.12 1.11
C LYS A 191 10.14 -11.60 2.09
N ASN A 192 9.12 -12.32 1.62
CA ASN A 192 8.10 -12.92 2.47
C ASN A 192 8.68 -13.95 3.46
N LEU A 193 9.66 -14.74 3.03
CA LEU A 193 10.35 -15.67 3.93
C LEU A 193 11.07 -14.90 5.05
N LEU A 194 11.82 -13.86 4.71
CA LEU A 194 12.56 -13.04 5.67
C LEU A 194 11.60 -12.31 6.65
N ARG A 195 10.45 -11.83 6.17
CA ARG A 195 9.43 -11.13 6.98
C ARG A 195 8.80 -12.01 8.08
N ARG A 196 8.99 -13.31 8.04
CA ARG A 196 8.56 -14.23 9.11
C ARG A 196 9.40 -14.12 10.37
N PHE A 197 10.63 -13.59 10.26
CA PHE A 197 11.57 -13.50 11.36
C PHE A 197 11.51 -12.14 12.04
N ALA A 198 11.38 -12.17 13.37
CA ALA A 198 11.42 -10.96 14.20
C ALA A 198 12.79 -10.27 14.11
N LEU A 199 13.85 -11.04 14.02
CA LEU A 199 15.22 -10.53 13.82
C LEU A 199 15.34 -9.73 12.51
N TYR A 200 14.73 -10.20 11.42
CA TYR A 200 14.69 -9.46 10.16
C TYR A 200 13.96 -8.12 10.33
N HIS A 201 12.80 -8.16 10.99
CA HIS A 201 12.00 -6.97 11.27
C HIS A 201 12.83 -5.95 12.08
N PHE A 202 13.43 -6.40 13.19
CA PHE A 202 14.27 -5.57 14.05
C PHE A 202 15.44 -4.93 13.28
N VAL A 203 16.21 -5.72 12.52
CA VAL A 203 17.35 -5.22 11.76
C VAL A 203 16.93 -4.23 10.68
N VAL A 204 15.83 -4.50 9.97
CA VAL A 204 15.33 -3.63 8.90
C VAL A 204 14.76 -2.33 9.47
N GLU A 205 14.05 -2.35 10.59
CA GLU A 205 13.55 -1.12 11.22
C GLU A 205 14.64 -0.28 11.86
N MET A 206 15.51 -0.92 12.67
CA MET A 206 16.45 -0.18 13.49
C MET A 206 17.67 0.36 12.74
N LYS A 207 18.11 -0.29 11.66
CA LYS A 207 19.41 0.07 11.05
C LYS A 207 19.41 0.21 9.55
N LEU A 208 18.59 -0.52 8.83
CA LEU A 208 18.58 -0.46 7.38
C LEU A 208 17.76 0.70 6.83
N ASN A 209 16.76 1.21 7.53
CA ASN A 209 16.06 2.41 7.10
C ASN A 209 17.04 3.60 7.00
N ALA A 210 17.87 3.84 8.03
CA ALA A 210 18.89 4.90 7.98
C ALA A 210 19.93 4.64 6.88
N PHE A 211 20.28 3.38 6.62
CA PHE A 211 21.19 3.00 5.55
C PHE A 211 20.55 3.14 4.17
N TYR A 212 19.28 2.73 4.02
CA TYR A 212 18.52 2.88 2.78
C TYR A 212 18.29 4.32 2.40
N GLU A 213 17.90 5.16 3.35
CA GLU A 213 17.76 6.60 3.14
C GLU A 213 19.09 7.23 2.74
N ARG A 214 20.18 6.83 3.40
CA ARG A 214 21.52 7.39 3.15
C ARG A 214 22.10 6.98 1.79
N TYR A 215 21.88 5.75 1.35
CA TYR A 215 22.49 5.21 0.13
C TYR A 215 21.52 5.00 -1.02
N ARG A 216 20.24 5.30 -0.85
CA ARG A 216 19.17 5.16 -1.86
C ARG A 216 19.26 3.84 -2.64
N VAL A 217 19.57 2.75 -1.95
CA VAL A 217 19.69 1.43 -2.59
C VAL A 217 18.32 1.02 -3.12
N LYS A 218 18.13 1.17 -4.42
CA LYS A 218 16.90 0.77 -5.11
C LYS A 218 16.81 -0.76 -5.14
N PHE A 219 16.06 -1.33 -4.20
CA PHE A 219 15.81 -2.78 -4.15
C PHE A 219 14.76 -3.28 -5.15
N ILE A 220 14.11 -2.37 -5.84
CA ILE A 220 13.17 -2.72 -6.91
C ILE A 220 13.98 -2.83 -8.20
N PRO A 221 14.02 -4.01 -8.82
CA PRO A 221 14.67 -4.14 -10.11
C PRO A 221 13.90 -3.30 -11.12
N VAL A 222 14.59 -2.47 -11.81
CA VAL A 222 14.06 -1.69 -12.91
C VAL A 222 14.51 -2.37 -14.20
N ASP A 223 13.58 -2.59 -15.12
CA ASP A 223 13.94 -2.97 -16.47
C ASP A 223 14.63 -1.76 -17.11
N PRO A 224 15.92 -1.88 -17.54
CA PRO A 224 16.68 -0.73 -18.04
C PRO A 224 16.04 -0.04 -19.25
N GLN A 225 15.38 -0.81 -20.12
CA GLN A 225 14.71 -0.25 -21.29
C GLN A 225 13.44 0.54 -20.89
N GLN A 226 12.65 0.01 -19.97
CA GLN A 226 11.46 0.70 -19.48
C GLN A 226 11.81 1.89 -18.58
N ASP A 227 12.90 1.82 -17.79
CA ASP A 227 13.36 2.95 -16.99
C ASP A 227 13.83 4.11 -17.89
N SER A 228 14.54 3.83 -18.97
CA SER A 228 14.97 4.87 -19.93
C SER A 228 13.79 5.54 -20.61
N LEU A 229 12.83 4.78 -21.13
CA LEU A 229 11.61 5.30 -21.75
C LEU A 229 10.77 6.11 -20.76
N PHE A 230 10.63 5.60 -19.51
CA PHE A 230 9.92 6.31 -18.46
C PHE A 230 10.58 7.64 -18.11
N ARG A 231 11.91 7.67 -17.94
CA ARG A 231 12.65 8.90 -17.65
C ARG A 231 12.55 9.90 -18.78
N GLU A 232 12.65 9.44 -20.01
CA GLU A 232 12.50 10.29 -21.18
C GLU A 232 11.10 10.92 -21.25
N GLN A 233 10.06 10.13 -21.01
CA GLN A 233 8.67 10.63 -21.01
C GLN A 233 8.39 11.52 -19.81
N GLN A 234 8.94 11.20 -18.62
CA GLN A 234 8.84 12.04 -17.43
C GLN A 234 9.51 13.41 -17.62
N GLN A 235 10.59 13.48 -18.40
CA GLN A 235 11.24 14.73 -18.73
C GLN A 235 10.44 15.54 -19.76
N LYS A 236 9.81 14.86 -20.74
CA LYS A 236 9.06 15.52 -21.81
C LYS A 236 7.68 16.00 -21.36
N ASP A 237 6.92 15.17 -20.69
CA ASP A 237 5.57 15.49 -20.19
C ASP A 237 5.24 14.64 -18.95
N PRO A 238 5.60 15.11 -17.74
CA PRO A 238 5.31 14.37 -16.51
C PRO A 238 3.80 14.19 -16.26
N GLU A 239 2.96 15.09 -16.78
CA GLU A 239 1.51 15.01 -16.61
C GLU A 239 0.87 13.93 -17.50
N ALA A 240 1.42 13.69 -18.69
CA ALA A 240 0.87 12.69 -19.62
C ALA A 240 0.83 11.29 -19.02
N LEU A 241 1.82 10.95 -18.19
CA LEU A 241 1.90 9.65 -17.51
C LEU A 241 0.75 9.45 -16.50
N PHE A 242 0.43 10.50 -15.73
CA PHE A 242 -0.67 10.46 -14.78
C PHE A 242 -2.01 10.53 -15.49
N ARG A 243 -2.10 11.38 -16.53
CA ARG A 243 -3.34 11.63 -17.26
C ARG A 243 -3.92 10.37 -17.83
N SER A 244 -3.15 9.62 -18.64
CA SER A 244 -3.62 8.37 -19.23
C SER A 244 -4.14 7.40 -18.17
N ALA A 245 -3.36 7.15 -17.11
CA ALA A 245 -3.73 6.17 -16.09
C ALA A 245 -4.96 6.57 -15.27
N ILE A 246 -5.10 7.85 -14.93
CA ILE A 246 -6.26 8.37 -14.18
C ILE A 246 -7.51 8.39 -15.07
N GLU A 247 -7.37 8.80 -16.33
CA GLU A 247 -8.47 8.79 -17.29
C GLU A 247 -8.95 7.36 -17.60
N ASP A 248 -8.03 6.39 -17.75
CA ASP A 248 -8.37 4.99 -17.96
C ASP A 248 -9.16 4.40 -16.78
N LEU A 249 -8.77 4.75 -15.55
CA LEU A 249 -9.49 4.34 -14.33
C LEU A 249 -10.89 4.97 -14.28
N CYS A 250 -11.01 6.27 -14.58
CA CYS A 250 -12.30 6.95 -14.62
C CYS A 250 -13.21 6.39 -15.73
N ALA A 251 -12.67 6.18 -16.93
CA ALA A 251 -13.41 5.62 -18.06
C ALA A 251 -13.92 4.20 -17.74
N LEU A 252 -13.06 3.36 -17.13
CA LEU A 252 -13.44 2.03 -16.70
C LEU A 252 -14.55 2.05 -15.65
N ALA A 253 -14.47 2.97 -14.67
CA ALA A 253 -15.52 3.13 -13.66
C ALA A 253 -16.86 3.52 -14.32
N VAL A 254 -16.87 4.57 -15.12
CA VAL A 254 -18.07 5.10 -15.77
C VAL A 254 -18.71 4.04 -16.70
N SER A 255 -17.91 3.34 -17.50
CA SER A 255 -18.42 2.29 -18.41
C SER A 255 -19.07 1.12 -17.68
N ASN A 256 -18.69 0.89 -16.41
CA ASN A 256 -19.27 -0.13 -15.54
C ASN A 256 -20.33 0.43 -14.57
N LYS A 257 -20.80 1.66 -14.76
CA LYS A 257 -21.79 2.34 -13.91
C LYS A 257 -21.34 2.50 -12.45
N VAL A 258 -20.03 2.55 -12.23
CA VAL A 258 -19.41 2.86 -10.94
C VAL A 258 -19.08 4.35 -10.91
N GLN A 259 -19.52 5.07 -9.89
CA GLN A 259 -19.20 6.50 -9.75
C GLN A 259 -17.74 6.67 -9.35
N PRO A 260 -16.86 7.25 -10.19
CA PRO A 260 -15.52 7.60 -9.75
C PRO A 260 -15.54 8.82 -8.83
N LEU A 261 -14.74 8.78 -7.77
CA LEU A 261 -14.46 9.90 -6.87
C LEU A 261 -12.94 10.04 -6.77
N LEU A 262 -12.41 11.16 -7.19
CA LEU A 262 -10.98 11.42 -7.16
C LEU A 262 -10.59 11.95 -5.78
N LEU A 263 -9.58 11.35 -5.16
CA LEU A 263 -9.03 11.81 -3.89
C LEU A 263 -7.56 12.22 -4.11
N TYR A 264 -7.21 13.45 -3.74
CA TYR A 264 -5.83 13.91 -3.69
C TYR A 264 -5.29 13.74 -2.25
N LEU A 265 -4.11 13.16 -2.12
CA LEU A 265 -3.41 12.99 -0.83
C LEU A 265 -2.05 13.66 -0.93
N PRO A 266 -1.93 14.95 -0.53
CA PRO A 266 -0.69 15.69 -0.62
C PRO A 266 0.38 15.11 0.31
N ALA A 267 1.65 15.26 -0.06
CA ALA A 267 2.77 15.12 0.86
C ALA A 267 2.89 16.39 1.73
N ALA A 268 3.58 16.29 2.86
CA ALA A 268 3.67 17.39 3.83
C ALA A 268 4.35 18.65 3.24
N ASP A 269 5.33 18.47 2.37
CA ASP A 269 6.04 19.54 1.67
C ASP A 269 5.20 20.21 0.55
N GLU A 270 4.12 19.56 0.13
CA GLU A 270 3.19 20.12 -0.87
C GLU A 270 2.14 21.06 -0.24
N LEU A 271 1.96 21.03 1.09
CA LEU A 271 0.92 21.81 1.77
C LEU A 271 1.16 23.33 1.72
N GLY A 272 2.42 23.78 1.63
CA GLY A 272 2.79 25.20 1.60
C GLY A 272 3.13 25.72 0.19
N GLY A 273 3.07 24.88 -0.83
CA GLY A 273 3.50 25.21 -2.18
C GLY A 273 2.52 26.11 -2.93
N THR A 274 3.05 27.11 -3.65
CA THR A 274 2.26 27.96 -4.56
C THR A 274 1.99 27.30 -5.90
N ASN A 275 2.78 26.29 -6.29
CA ASN A 275 2.62 25.54 -7.52
C ASN A 275 1.79 24.29 -7.29
N LEU A 276 0.70 24.15 -8.04
CA LEU A 276 -0.13 22.94 -8.01
C LEU A 276 0.69 21.73 -8.46
N ASN A 277 0.67 20.68 -7.64
CA ASN A 277 1.23 19.38 -7.97
C ASN A 277 0.68 18.90 -9.34
N PRO A 278 1.52 18.34 -10.25
CA PRO A 278 1.08 17.80 -11.54
C PRO A 278 -0.07 16.81 -11.43
N ILE A 279 -0.07 15.95 -10.40
CA ILE A 279 -1.15 14.99 -10.16
C ILE A 279 -2.48 15.71 -9.87
N LEU A 280 -2.46 16.76 -9.05
CA LEU A 280 -3.67 17.51 -8.73
C LEU A 280 -4.24 18.22 -9.97
N ARG A 281 -3.37 18.76 -10.86
CA ARG A 281 -3.82 19.33 -12.14
C ARG A 281 -4.50 18.29 -13.01
N VAL A 282 -3.91 17.12 -13.15
CA VAL A 282 -4.50 16.01 -13.91
C VAL A 282 -5.82 15.54 -13.29
N LYS A 283 -5.90 15.40 -11.98
CA LYS A 283 -7.16 15.03 -11.30
C LYS A 283 -8.24 16.08 -11.48
N ARG A 284 -7.90 17.37 -11.50
CA ARG A 284 -8.86 18.46 -11.80
C ARG A 284 -9.40 18.35 -13.22
N ALA A 285 -8.54 18.10 -14.20
CA ALA A 285 -8.96 17.90 -15.59
C ALA A 285 -9.84 16.64 -15.74
N ALA A 286 -9.45 15.53 -15.15
CA ALA A 286 -10.25 14.29 -15.14
C ALA A 286 -11.60 14.48 -14.43
N SER A 287 -11.65 15.21 -13.32
CA SER A 287 -12.88 15.57 -12.61
C SER A 287 -13.88 16.26 -13.52
N GLN A 288 -13.43 17.25 -14.31
CA GLN A 288 -14.27 17.95 -15.28
C GLN A 288 -14.74 17.03 -16.40
N ARG A 289 -13.81 16.25 -16.98
CA ARG A 289 -14.07 15.39 -18.14
C ARG A 289 -15.05 14.26 -17.84
N PHE A 290 -14.91 13.62 -16.67
CA PHE A 290 -15.70 12.45 -16.28
C PHE A 290 -16.83 12.77 -15.29
N HIS A 291 -17.06 14.05 -14.98
CA HIS A 291 -17.99 14.48 -13.93
C HIS A 291 -17.75 13.74 -12.61
N ALA A 292 -16.45 13.45 -12.33
CA ALA A 292 -16.00 12.77 -11.13
C ALA A 292 -15.71 13.79 -10.01
N PRO A 293 -16.38 13.72 -8.86
CA PRO A 293 -16.06 14.61 -7.75
C PRO A 293 -14.60 14.52 -7.37
N LEU A 294 -13.96 15.66 -7.12
CA LEU A 294 -12.59 15.75 -6.62
C LEU A 294 -12.60 16.21 -5.16
N VAL A 295 -11.98 15.42 -4.30
CA VAL A 295 -11.69 15.77 -2.90
C VAL A 295 -10.24 16.20 -2.82
N ASP A 296 -10.01 17.47 -2.58
CA ASP A 296 -8.70 18.08 -2.32
C ASP A 296 -8.69 18.58 -0.86
N PRO A 297 -8.08 17.83 0.08
CA PRO A 297 -8.06 18.17 1.49
C PRO A 297 -6.93 19.15 1.87
N THR A 298 -6.13 19.61 0.90
CA THR A 298 -4.98 20.48 1.16
C THR A 298 -5.30 21.67 2.06
N PRO A 299 -6.43 22.41 1.87
CA PRO A 299 -6.76 23.54 2.73
C PRO A 299 -7.02 23.14 4.20
N ASP A 300 -7.49 21.92 4.45
CA ASP A 300 -7.80 21.44 5.80
C ASP A 300 -6.55 20.88 6.50
N LEU A 301 -5.60 20.37 5.73
CA LEU A 301 -4.34 19.83 6.24
C LEU A 301 -3.30 20.93 6.51
N GLN A 302 -3.33 21.99 5.71
CA GLN A 302 -2.34 23.08 5.73
C GLN A 302 -2.15 23.72 7.11
N PRO A 303 -3.20 24.04 7.92
CA PRO A 303 -3.02 24.73 9.20
C PRO A 303 -2.19 23.95 10.22
N ALA A 304 -2.25 22.63 10.20
CA ALA A 304 -1.49 21.77 11.12
C ALA A 304 -0.22 21.19 10.47
N GLY A 305 -0.10 21.22 9.15
CA GLY A 305 1.09 20.87 8.40
C GLY A 305 1.66 19.49 8.75
N HIS A 306 2.97 19.43 8.99
CA HIS A 306 3.70 18.19 9.30
C HIS A 306 3.16 17.42 10.53
N ALA A 307 2.46 18.07 11.46
CA ALA A 307 1.87 17.42 12.64
C ALA A 307 0.74 16.43 12.30
N LEU A 308 0.28 16.41 11.05
CA LEU A 308 -0.72 15.46 10.54
C LEU A 308 -0.11 14.23 9.87
N TYR A 309 1.22 14.12 9.84
CA TYR A 309 1.95 13.00 9.26
C TYR A 309 2.58 12.13 10.34
N LEU A 310 2.99 10.92 9.98
CA LEU A 310 3.76 10.06 10.88
C LEU A 310 5.13 10.69 11.17
N GLU A 311 5.67 10.41 12.35
CA GLU A 311 6.96 10.96 12.75
C GLU A 311 8.08 10.56 11.76
N GLY A 312 8.81 11.56 11.27
CA GLY A 312 9.88 11.35 10.28
C GLY A 312 9.41 10.95 8.87
N ASP A 313 8.11 11.05 8.59
CA ASP A 313 7.53 10.67 7.29
C ASP A 313 6.72 11.85 6.72
N ALA A 314 7.09 12.32 5.55
CA ALA A 314 6.40 13.43 4.88
C ALA A 314 5.25 12.97 3.96
N LEU A 315 5.03 11.66 3.82
CA LEU A 315 4.08 11.10 2.85
C LEU A 315 2.83 10.51 3.50
N HIS A 316 2.99 9.85 4.66
CA HIS A 316 1.91 9.10 5.28
C HIS A 316 1.26 9.89 6.41
N LEU A 317 -0.03 10.18 6.23
CA LEU A 317 -0.84 10.87 7.24
C LEU A 317 -1.04 9.97 8.48
N ASN A 318 -0.94 10.58 9.67
CA ASN A 318 -1.29 9.91 10.92
C ASN A 318 -2.83 9.80 11.09
N ALA A 319 -3.29 9.26 12.23
CA ALA A 319 -4.71 9.04 12.50
C ALA A 319 -5.55 10.34 12.39
N ARG A 320 -5.00 11.48 12.85
CA ARG A 320 -5.68 12.78 12.78
C ARG A 320 -5.78 13.29 11.34
N GLY A 321 -4.72 13.14 10.54
CA GLY A 321 -4.75 13.47 9.11
C GLY A 321 -5.77 12.62 8.35
N ASN A 322 -5.80 11.31 8.63
CA ASN A 322 -6.78 10.39 8.04
C ASN A 322 -8.23 10.71 8.43
N GLU A 323 -8.48 11.20 9.64
CA GLU A 323 -9.79 11.68 10.06
C GLU A 323 -10.27 12.87 9.24
N ILE A 324 -9.38 13.83 8.96
CA ILE A 324 -9.69 14.99 8.09
C ILE A 324 -10.09 14.51 6.69
N ILE A 325 -9.29 13.57 6.10
CA ILE A 325 -9.63 12.98 4.81
C ILE A 325 -11.01 12.32 4.82
N ALA A 326 -11.30 11.51 5.83
CA ALA A 326 -12.59 10.82 5.96
C ALA A 326 -13.77 11.79 6.05
N ARG A 327 -13.64 12.87 6.81
CA ARG A 327 -14.68 13.92 6.93
C ARG A 327 -14.92 14.61 5.59
N ARG A 328 -13.88 14.97 4.86
CA ARG A 328 -14.02 15.59 3.53
C ARG A 328 -14.66 14.67 2.50
N LEU A 329 -14.29 13.39 2.49
CA LEU A 329 -14.95 12.37 1.67
C LEU A 329 -16.45 12.28 2.04
N TYR A 330 -16.76 12.15 3.32
CA TYR A 330 -18.13 12.08 3.83
C TYR A 330 -18.97 13.29 3.43
N GLU A 331 -18.47 14.51 3.63
CA GLU A 331 -19.15 15.75 3.26
C GLU A 331 -19.40 15.84 1.75
N THR A 332 -18.42 15.44 0.94
CA THR A 332 -18.53 15.43 -0.51
C THR A 332 -19.59 14.44 -0.97
N MET A 333 -19.61 13.24 -0.42
CA MET A 333 -20.61 12.21 -0.76
C MET A 333 -22.02 12.63 -0.38
N ASN A 334 -22.20 13.30 0.76
CA ASN A 334 -23.51 13.81 1.19
C ASN A 334 -23.99 14.93 0.29
N ARG A 335 -23.15 15.91 -0.06
CA ARG A 335 -23.53 17.03 -0.96
C ARG A 335 -23.99 16.54 -2.33
N LEU A 336 -23.39 15.47 -2.82
CA LEU A 336 -23.67 14.94 -4.15
C LEU A 336 -24.75 13.85 -4.15
N SER A 337 -25.36 13.58 -3.00
CA SER A 337 -26.39 12.55 -2.83
C SER A 337 -25.95 11.19 -3.44
N LEU A 338 -24.67 10.86 -3.32
CA LEU A 338 -24.10 9.63 -3.88
C LEU A 338 -24.61 8.33 -3.21
N ARG A 339 -25.68 8.45 -2.42
CA ARG A 339 -26.28 7.40 -1.59
C ARG A 339 -27.72 7.06 -1.97
N ARG A 340 -28.10 7.25 -3.21
CA ARG A 340 -29.46 6.91 -3.66
C ARG A 340 -29.62 5.44 -3.96
#